data_d512235eb7ad77441076e6470bc1b2ec
#
_entry.id   d512235eb7ad77441076e6470bc1b2ec
#
_cell.length_a   1.000
_cell.length_b   1.000
_cell.length_c   1.000
_cell.angle_alpha   90.00
_cell.angle_beta   90.00
_cell.angle_gamma   90.00
#
_symmetry.space_group_name_H-M   'P 1'
#
loop_
_entity.id
_entity.type
_entity.pdbx_description
1 polymer ?
#
loop_
_entity_poly.entity_id
_entity_poly.type
_entity_poly.pdbx_seq_one_letter_code
_entity_poly.pdbx_strand_id
1 'polypeptide(L)'
;VTTTQLPDTASPSPLEVDLAVLPKVSLHDHLDGGLRVGTVLDLAREAGVEVPADTVEGLAEWIAEHANGESLEKYLQVFALTTAVMQTREQLRRVAREFVEDLVADGVVYGEIRWAPEQHLAGGLSLDEAVEAVQAGLDEAVEAADAAGHVIRVGQLVTAMRHADRAQEIAELAVRHRAAGVVGFDIAGAEAGFPPSRFADTFTWLAAHHLPVTVHAGEGDGLDSVRSALVDGRALRLGHGVRLAEDISVEYGGVDEDGEQLDELTGLVDLGETAAWVRDRQIALEVCPSSNLQTGAVDAAAGIAGHPIDLLVQLGFRVTVNTDNRLVSDVSLTDELYLLAETFGYSLSELLDLQLNAAEAAFLSVDEREDLAEILVAGWGEVISGDAVGPVLEELDDEDEDD
;
A
#
# COMPACT_ATOMS: atom_id res chain seq x y z
N VAL A 1 -29.58 -28.31 10.87
CA VAL A 1 -29.08 -27.34 11.85
C VAL A 1 -29.83 -26.03 11.58
N THR A 2 -30.69 -25.65 12.52
CA THR A 2 -31.52 -24.45 12.41
C THR A 2 -30.61 -23.25 12.75
N THR A 3 -30.21 -22.50 11.76
CA THR A 3 -29.56 -21.19 11.95
C THR A 3 -30.57 -20.23 12.52
N THR A 4 -30.41 -19.85 13.76
CA THR A 4 -31.14 -18.76 14.38
C THR A 4 -30.58 -17.48 13.76
N GLN A 5 -31.35 -16.86 12.84
CA GLN A 5 -31.05 -15.49 12.42
C GLN A 5 -31.19 -14.58 13.64
N LEU A 6 -30.08 -13.97 14.02
CA LEU A 6 -30.08 -12.81 14.92
C LEU A 6 -30.86 -11.66 14.25
N PRO A 7 -31.55 -10.79 15.00
CA PRO A 7 -32.24 -9.67 14.40
C PRO A 7 -31.23 -8.77 13.71
N ASP A 8 -31.53 -8.50 12.45
CA ASP A 8 -30.82 -7.61 11.56
C ASP A 8 -30.95 -6.14 12.06
N THR A 9 -30.12 -5.76 13.02
CA THR A 9 -29.78 -4.35 13.15
C THR A 9 -28.74 -4.12 12.06
N ALA A 10 -29.18 -3.59 10.92
CA ALA A 10 -28.30 -3.32 9.80
C ALA A 10 -27.10 -2.49 10.29
N SER A 11 -25.89 -3.03 10.13
CA SER A 11 -24.66 -2.23 10.32
C SER A 11 -24.75 -1.00 9.41
N PRO A 12 -24.24 0.16 9.85
CA PRO A 12 -24.23 1.35 9.00
C PRO A 12 -23.46 1.08 7.71
N SER A 13 -23.81 1.79 6.65
CA SER A 13 -23.04 1.78 5.41
C SER A 13 -21.64 2.37 5.67
N PRO A 14 -20.55 1.85 5.07
CA PRO A 14 -19.25 2.50 5.16
C PRO A 14 -19.27 3.97 4.72
N LEU A 15 -20.15 4.33 3.78
CA LEU A 15 -20.31 5.70 3.28
C LEU A 15 -20.99 6.65 4.27
N GLU A 16 -21.56 6.12 5.35
CA GLU A 16 -22.19 6.89 6.44
C GLU A 16 -21.28 7.02 7.67
N VAL A 17 -20.10 6.45 7.62
CA VAL A 17 -19.12 6.38 8.73
C VAL A 17 -17.85 7.11 8.32
N ASP A 18 -17.31 7.92 9.22
CA ASP A 18 -15.98 8.51 9.03
C ASP A 18 -14.90 7.42 9.20
N LEU A 19 -14.45 6.85 8.06
CA LEU A 19 -13.41 5.83 8.07
C LEU A 19 -12.04 6.37 8.47
N ALA A 20 -11.81 7.69 8.45
CA ALA A 20 -10.53 8.28 8.83
C ALA A 20 -10.21 8.07 10.33
N VAL A 21 -11.23 7.96 11.17
CA VAL A 21 -11.03 7.73 12.62
C VAL A 21 -10.86 6.25 12.99
N LEU A 22 -11.12 5.32 12.06
CA LEU A 22 -10.99 3.89 12.33
C LEU A 22 -9.52 3.44 12.22
N PRO A 23 -9.07 2.51 13.09
CA PRO A 23 -7.70 2.03 13.04
C PRO A 23 -7.42 1.29 11.73
N LYS A 24 -6.28 1.60 11.10
CA LYS A 24 -5.87 1.03 9.81
C LYS A 24 -4.41 0.56 9.83
N VAL A 25 -4.07 -0.30 8.88
CA VAL A 25 -2.73 -0.82 8.64
C VAL A 25 -2.32 -0.54 7.19
N SER A 26 -1.18 0.13 7.00
CA SER A 26 -0.59 0.44 5.69
C SER A 26 0.72 -0.31 5.51
N LEU A 27 0.81 -1.17 4.50
CA LEU A 27 1.98 -2.01 4.24
C LEU A 27 2.74 -1.61 2.97
N HIS A 28 2.12 -0.82 2.07
CA HIS A 28 2.71 -0.42 0.80
C HIS A 28 2.50 1.07 0.54
N ASP A 29 3.43 1.88 1.06
CA ASP A 29 3.41 3.33 0.92
C ASP A 29 4.86 3.85 0.82
N HIS A 30 5.17 4.54 -0.28
CA HIS A 30 6.50 5.03 -0.59
C HIS A 30 6.78 6.38 0.05
N LEU A 31 7.91 6.51 0.75
CA LEU A 31 8.33 7.77 1.37
C LEU A 31 8.51 8.90 0.35
N ASP A 32 9.14 8.57 -0.78
CA ASP A 32 9.40 9.50 -1.88
C ASP A 32 8.17 9.76 -2.77
N GLY A 33 7.12 8.97 -2.60
CA GLY A 33 5.80 9.15 -3.21
C GLY A 33 4.74 9.73 -2.26
N GLY A 34 5.07 9.98 -1.00
CA GLY A 34 4.13 10.42 0.05
C GLY A 34 4.35 11.83 0.58
N LEU A 35 5.15 12.69 -0.09
CA LEU A 35 5.39 14.06 0.35
C LEU A 35 4.14 14.93 0.21
N ARG A 36 3.99 15.89 1.10
CA ARG A 36 3.01 16.98 0.93
C ARG A 36 3.47 17.92 -0.18
N VAL A 37 2.58 18.37 -1.05
CA VAL A 37 2.90 19.30 -2.16
C VAL A 37 3.61 20.57 -1.65
N GLY A 38 3.12 21.14 -0.53
CA GLY A 38 3.75 22.30 0.12
C GLY A 38 5.18 22.02 0.57
N THR A 39 5.46 20.84 1.07
CA THR A 39 6.80 20.41 1.49
C THR A 39 7.75 20.27 0.30
N VAL A 40 7.28 19.74 -0.84
CA VAL A 40 8.09 19.73 -2.08
C VAL A 40 8.52 21.13 -2.47
N LEU A 41 7.60 22.10 -2.45
CA LEU A 41 7.92 23.52 -2.79
C LEU A 41 8.90 24.14 -1.80
N ASP A 42 8.73 23.91 -0.49
CA ASP A 42 9.62 24.44 0.52
C ASP A 42 11.03 23.89 0.36
N LEU A 43 11.15 22.56 0.27
CA LEU A 43 12.43 21.88 0.13
C LEU A 43 13.11 22.20 -1.21
N ALA A 44 12.34 22.33 -2.30
CA ALA A 44 12.88 22.76 -3.60
C ALA A 44 13.48 24.18 -3.52
N ARG A 45 12.81 25.09 -2.84
CA ARG A 45 13.30 26.46 -2.62
C ARG A 45 14.59 26.46 -1.78
N GLU A 46 14.64 25.65 -0.73
CA GLU A 46 15.82 25.50 0.14
C GLU A 46 17.01 24.90 -0.61
N ALA A 47 16.76 23.87 -1.42
CA ALA A 47 17.78 23.13 -2.17
C ALA A 47 18.17 23.82 -3.49
N GLY A 48 17.42 24.83 -3.95
CA GLY A 48 17.63 25.46 -5.25
C GLY A 48 17.26 24.55 -6.41
N VAL A 49 16.31 23.64 -6.22
CA VAL A 49 15.76 22.76 -7.24
C VAL A 49 14.68 23.51 -8.01
N GLU A 50 14.73 23.45 -9.34
CA GLU A 50 13.69 24.01 -10.19
C GLU A 50 12.41 23.16 -10.10
N VAL A 51 11.27 23.84 -9.93
CA VAL A 51 9.95 23.22 -9.88
C VAL A 51 9.09 23.67 -11.09
N PRO A 52 8.18 22.82 -11.57
CA PRO A 52 7.33 23.15 -12.73
C PRO A 52 6.29 24.24 -12.41
N ALA A 53 5.93 24.40 -11.14
CA ALA A 53 5.03 25.46 -10.64
C ALA A 53 5.49 25.91 -9.25
N ASP A 54 5.24 27.16 -8.89
CA ASP A 54 5.68 27.79 -7.62
C ASP A 54 4.55 27.93 -6.58
N THR A 55 3.34 27.43 -6.90
CA THR A 55 2.19 27.37 -5.99
C THR A 55 1.79 25.91 -5.71
N VAL A 56 1.12 25.68 -4.58
CA VAL A 56 0.65 24.36 -4.17
C VAL A 56 -0.33 23.81 -5.22
N GLU A 57 -1.29 24.61 -5.63
CA GLU A 57 -2.31 24.25 -6.61
C GLU A 57 -1.68 23.92 -7.96
N GLY A 58 -0.78 24.77 -8.45
CA GLY A 58 -0.14 24.55 -9.75
C GLY A 58 0.80 23.34 -9.76
N LEU A 59 1.49 23.05 -8.66
CA LEU A 59 2.31 21.85 -8.55
C LEU A 59 1.45 20.58 -8.42
N ALA A 60 0.35 20.63 -7.68
CA ALA A 60 -0.60 19.54 -7.59
C ALA A 60 -1.22 19.20 -8.96
N GLU A 61 -1.65 20.21 -9.72
CA GLU A 61 -2.14 20.04 -11.10
C GLU A 61 -1.08 19.39 -12.00
N TRP A 62 0.17 19.86 -11.92
CA TRP A 62 1.26 19.27 -12.70
C TRP A 62 1.51 17.80 -12.33
N ILE A 63 1.50 17.46 -11.03
CA ILE A 63 1.67 16.08 -10.57
C ILE A 63 0.52 15.20 -11.09
N ALA A 64 -0.72 15.65 -10.96
CA ALA A 64 -1.89 14.91 -11.43
C ALA A 64 -1.87 14.66 -12.95
N GLU A 65 -1.44 15.66 -13.74
CA GLU A 65 -1.27 15.50 -15.19
C GLU A 65 -0.18 14.46 -15.54
N HIS A 66 0.87 14.37 -14.73
CA HIS A 66 1.98 13.44 -14.95
C HIS A 66 1.65 12.03 -14.46
N ALA A 67 0.91 11.91 -13.36
CA ALA A 67 0.43 10.64 -12.84
C ALA A 67 -0.54 9.93 -13.80
N ASN A 68 -1.48 10.69 -14.39
CA ASN A 68 -2.54 10.17 -15.27
C ASN A 68 -2.17 10.23 -16.77
N GLY A 69 -0.92 10.52 -17.10
CA GLY A 69 -0.50 10.86 -18.45
C GLY A 69 -0.20 9.68 -19.40
N GLU A 70 -0.59 8.45 -19.09
CA GLU A 70 -0.34 7.22 -19.88
C GLU A 70 1.14 7.02 -20.31
N SER A 71 2.07 7.68 -19.64
CA SER A 71 3.49 7.71 -19.99
C SER A 71 4.35 7.46 -18.75
N LEU A 72 5.02 6.32 -18.70
CA LEU A 72 6.01 6.00 -17.67
C LEU A 72 7.08 7.10 -17.54
N GLU A 73 7.45 7.76 -18.65
CA GLU A 73 8.43 8.87 -18.63
C GLU A 73 7.91 10.07 -17.83
N LYS A 74 6.63 10.43 -17.96
CA LYS A 74 6.01 11.50 -17.17
C LYS A 74 5.89 11.12 -15.70
N TYR A 75 5.44 9.91 -15.42
CA TYR A 75 5.34 9.37 -14.07
C TYR A 75 6.70 9.44 -13.34
N LEU A 76 7.78 9.03 -14.00
CA LEU A 76 9.14 9.08 -13.46
C LEU A 76 9.65 10.51 -13.21
N GLN A 77 9.11 11.54 -13.87
CA GLN A 77 9.50 12.93 -13.62
C GLN A 77 9.04 13.42 -12.24
N VAL A 78 7.90 12.94 -11.73
CA VAL A 78 7.44 13.25 -10.38
C VAL A 78 8.44 12.73 -9.35
N PHE A 79 8.88 11.48 -9.49
CA PHE A 79 9.89 10.89 -8.59
C PHE A 79 11.25 11.56 -8.71
N ALA A 80 11.64 12.00 -9.90
CA ALA A 80 12.88 12.77 -10.06
C ALA A 80 12.83 14.08 -9.26
N LEU A 81 11.68 14.73 -9.19
CA LEU A 81 11.47 15.94 -8.40
C LEU A 81 11.50 15.66 -6.90
N THR A 82 10.69 14.70 -6.43
CA THR A 82 10.60 14.37 -5.00
C THR A 82 11.93 13.87 -4.46
N THR A 83 12.63 13.00 -5.20
CA THR A 83 13.96 12.52 -4.84
C THR A 83 14.98 13.67 -4.79
N ALA A 84 14.94 14.62 -5.72
CA ALA A 84 15.88 15.75 -5.76
C ALA A 84 15.81 16.65 -4.52
N VAL A 85 14.66 16.72 -3.85
CA VAL A 85 14.46 17.54 -2.64
C VAL A 85 14.69 16.77 -1.34
N MET A 86 15.12 15.50 -1.41
CA MET A 86 15.36 14.62 -0.28
C MET A 86 16.83 14.16 -0.22
N GLN A 87 17.78 15.07 -0.25
CA GLN A 87 19.21 14.76 -0.39
C GLN A 87 20.06 15.09 0.86
N THR A 88 19.43 15.61 1.91
CA THR A 88 20.12 15.92 3.17
C THR A 88 19.43 15.22 4.36
N ARG A 89 20.15 15.12 5.48
CA ARG A 89 19.64 14.55 6.74
C ARG A 89 18.36 15.27 7.21
N GLU A 90 18.36 16.59 7.13
CA GLU A 90 17.23 17.44 7.56
C GLU A 90 16.00 17.24 6.68
N GLN A 91 16.20 17.13 5.37
CA GLN A 91 15.13 16.90 4.40
C GLN A 91 14.49 15.52 4.60
N LEU A 92 15.30 14.47 4.67
CA LEU A 92 14.83 13.10 4.93
C LEU A 92 14.07 13.00 6.26
N ARG A 93 14.62 13.60 7.34
CA ARG A 93 13.97 13.63 8.65
C ARG A 93 12.62 14.37 8.60
N ARG A 94 12.55 15.53 7.92
CA ARG A 94 11.31 16.30 7.77
C ARG A 94 10.25 15.47 7.03
N VAL A 95 10.60 14.90 5.88
CA VAL A 95 9.66 14.12 5.06
C VAL A 95 9.18 12.90 5.83
N ALA A 96 10.06 12.17 6.50
CA ALA A 96 9.71 11.01 7.32
C ALA A 96 8.78 11.35 8.49
N ARG A 97 9.01 12.48 9.16
CA ARG A 97 8.13 12.99 10.23
C ARG A 97 6.74 13.33 9.69
N GLU A 98 6.67 14.14 8.62
CA GLU A 98 5.41 14.53 8.00
C GLU A 98 4.63 13.33 7.45
N PHE A 99 5.33 12.31 6.94
CA PHE A 99 4.73 11.07 6.49
C PHE A 99 3.96 10.35 7.61
N VAL A 100 4.53 10.24 8.81
CA VAL A 100 3.86 9.64 9.97
C VAL A 100 2.72 10.53 10.48
N GLU A 101 2.89 11.86 10.48
CA GLU A 101 1.82 12.80 10.83
C GLU A 101 0.58 12.59 9.94
N ASP A 102 0.77 12.35 8.63
CA ASP A 102 -0.31 12.08 7.69
C ASP A 102 -0.96 10.71 7.91
N LEU A 103 -0.16 9.69 8.24
CA LEU A 103 -0.69 8.38 8.62
C LEU A 103 -1.55 8.45 9.89
N VAL A 104 -1.11 9.22 10.90
CA VAL A 104 -1.89 9.45 12.13
C VAL A 104 -3.22 10.15 11.83
N ALA A 105 -3.19 11.18 10.99
CA ALA A 105 -4.39 11.90 10.57
C ALA A 105 -5.39 11.01 9.82
N ASP A 106 -4.88 10.00 9.12
CA ASP A 106 -5.68 8.98 8.42
C ASP A 106 -6.04 7.78 9.31
N GLY A 107 -5.78 7.83 10.62
CA GLY A 107 -6.14 6.74 11.56
C GLY A 107 -5.28 5.48 11.44
N VAL A 108 -4.14 5.53 10.78
CA VAL A 108 -3.22 4.39 10.68
C VAL A 108 -2.55 4.14 12.04
N VAL A 109 -2.61 2.91 12.52
CA VAL A 109 -2.01 2.46 13.78
C VAL A 109 -0.72 1.66 13.58
N TYR A 110 -0.51 1.14 12.37
CA TYR A 110 0.74 0.51 11.95
C TYR A 110 1.03 0.80 10.48
N GLY A 111 2.26 1.25 10.17
CA GLY A 111 2.72 1.53 8.81
C GLY A 111 4.10 0.96 8.51
N GLU A 112 4.26 0.39 7.30
CA GLU A 112 5.56 0.02 6.73
C GLU A 112 5.90 0.96 5.58
N ILE A 113 6.92 1.81 5.83
CA ILE A 113 7.31 2.89 4.92
C ILE A 113 8.45 2.39 4.05
N ARG A 114 8.24 2.27 2.75
CA ARG A 114 9.26 1.81 1.81
C ARG A 114 9.95 2.96 1.08
N TRP A 115 11.24 2.80 0.82
CA TRP A 115 12.05 3.80 0.11
C TRP A 115 13.42 3.26 -0.26
N ALA A 116 14.07 3.86 -1.26
CA ALA A 116 15.37 3.44 -1.78
C ALA A 116 16.49 4.37 -1.31
N PRO A 117 17.26 4.03 -0.25
CA PRO A 117 18.30 4.90 0.30
C PRO A 117 19.35 5.34 -0.72
N GLU A 118 19.63 4.48 -1.70
CA GLU A 118 20.61 4.75 -2.74
C GLU A 118 20.28 5.94 -3.65
N GLN A 119 19.02 6.39 -3.68
CA GLN A 119 18.57 7.55 -4.44
C GLN A 119 18.79 8.89 -3.71
N HIS A 120 19.15 8.88 -2.43
CA HIS A 120 19.23 10.06 -1.57
C HIS A 120 20.66 10.40 -1.14
N LEU A 121 21.66 10.05 -1.96
CA LEU A 121 23.07 10.21 -1.63
C LEU A 121 23.76 11.37 -2.35
N ALA A 122 23.07 12.09 -3.25
CA ALA A 122 23.67 13.17 -4.04
C ALA A 122 24.13 14.35 -3.17
N GLY A 123 23.52 14.55 -2.00
CA GLY A 123 23.93 15.53 -0.99
C GLY A 123 25.14 15.11 -0.14
N GLY A 124 25.72 13.92 -0.39
CA GLY A 124 26.91 13.42 0.29
C GLY A 124 26.66 12.54 1.51
N LEU A 125 25.41 12.14 1.76
CA LEU A 125 25.08 11.15 2.80
C LEU A 125 25.63 9.77 2.42
N SER A 126 26.04 9.01 3.43
CA SER A 126 26.19 7.56 3.31
C SER A 126 24.83 6.88 3.42
N LEU A 127 24.74 5.61 3.02
CA LEU A 127 23.53 4.81 3.16
C LEU A 127 23.04 4.72 4.61
N ASP A 128 23.96 4.50 5.55
CA ASP A 128 23.66 4.43 6.98
C ASP A 128 23.10 5.77 7.50
N GLU A 129 23.72 6.89 7.13
CA GLU A 129 23.23 8.23 7.51
C GLU A 129 21.86 8.56 6.95
N ALA A 130 21.54 8.07 5.73
CA ALA A 130 20.21 8.24 5.15
C ALA A 130 19.14 7.45 5.94
N VAL A 131 19.39 6.17 6.27
CA VAL A 131 18.48 5.33 7.07
C VAL A 131 18.31 5.91 8.48
N GLU A 132 19.38 6.37 9.12
CA GLU A 132 19.32 7.03 10.44
C GLU A 132 18.53 8.33 10.40
N ALA A 133 18.62 9.10 9.32
CA ALA A 133 17.87 10.35 9.17
C ALA A 133 16.37 10.11 9.04
N VAL A 134 15.96 9.12 8.23
CA VAL A 134 14.56 8.68 8.13
C VAL A 134 14.08 8.18 9.48
N GLN A 135 14.82 7.27 10.15
CA GLN A 135 14.41 6.76 11.46
C GLN A 135 14.20 7.88 12.48
N ALA A 136 15.10 8.86 12.52
CA ALA A 136 14.94 9.99 13.44
C ALA A 136 13.67 10.81 13.19
N GLY A 137 13.22 10.94 11.95
CA GLY A 137 11.96 11.59 11.61
C GLY A 137 10.75 10.76 12.03
N LEU A 138 10.80 9.43 11.81
CA LEU A 138 9.76 8.50 12.24
C LEU A 138 9.60 8.51 13.76
N ASP A 139 10.71 8.37 14.51
CA ASP A 139 10.70 8.36 15.97
C ASP A 139 10.13 9.67 16.54
N GLU A 140 10.52 10.82 15.98
CA GLU A 140 10.01 12.13 16.39
C GLU A 140 8.49 12.25 16.24
N ALA A 141 7.93 11.76 15.13
CA ALA A 141 6.50 11.81 14.90
C ALA A 141 5.73 10.80 15.75
N VAL A 142 6.28 9.59 15.96
CA VAL A 142 5.69 8.60 16.88
C VAL A 142 5.64 9.12 18.31
N GLU A 143 6.72 9.75 18.80
CA GLU A 143 6.75 10.37 20.13
C GLU A 143 5.70 11.51 20.23
N ALA A 144 5.56 12.31 19.19
CA ALA A 144 4.56 13.38 19.15
C ALA A 144 3.12 12.85 19.13
N ALA A 145 2.87 11.78 18.38
CA ALA A 145 1.58 11.09 18.34
C ALA A 145 1.20 10.50 19.69
N ASP A 146 2.12 9.80 20.35
CA ASP A 146 1.92 9.23 21.69
C ASP A 146 1.60 10.33 22.72
N ALA A 147 2.35 11.45 22.68
CA ALA A 147 2.07 12.60 23.54
C ALA A 147 0.69 13.24 23.28
N ALA A 148 0.13 13.09 22.08
CA ALA A 148 -1.21 13.53 21.72
C ALA A 148 -2.29 12.48 22.01
N GLY A 149 -1.92 11.28 22.45
CA GLY A 149 -2.82 10.17 22.75
C GLY A 149 -3.18 9.28 21.55
N HIS A 150 -2.44 9.38 20.45
CA HIS A 150 -2.57 8.50 19.29
C HIS A 150 -1.57 7.36 19.36
N VAL A 151 -2.02 6.16 19.00
CA VAL A 151 -1.17 4.98 18.92
C VAL A 151 -0.77 4.78 17.46
N ILE A 152 0.52 4.81 17.17
CA ILE A 152 1.06 4.42 15.87
C ILE A 152 2.42 3.76 16.05
N ARG A 153 2.70 2.73 15.26
CA ARG A 153 4.01 2.12 15.10
C ARG A 153 4.38 2.13 13.63
N VAL A 154 5.64 2.35 13.33
CA VAL A 154 6.14 2.39 11.95
C VAL A 154 7.43 1.60 11.82
N GLY A 155 7.62 0.98 10.65
CA GLY A 155 8.85 0.30 10.29
C GLY A 155 9.32 0.71 8.90
N GLN A 156 10.63 0.66 8.65
CA GLN A 156 11.20 0.93 7.34
C GLN A 156 11.33 -0.36 6.53
N LEU A 157 10.86 -0.34 5.28
CA LEU A 157 11.24 -1.29 4.24
C LEU A 157 12.31 -0.66 3.36
N VAL A 158 13.53 -1.17 3.47
CA VAL A 158 14.65 -0.66 2.68
C VAL A 158 14.65 -1.30 1.31
N THR A 159 14.50 -0.49 0.27
CA THR A 159 14.26 -0.92 -1.11
C THR A 159 15.53 -0.77 -1.96
N ALA A 160 15.85 -1.76 -2.77
CA ALA A 160 16.88 -1.68 -3.79
C ALA A 160 16.26 -1.42 -5.17
N MET A 161 16.89 -0.54 -5.97
CA MET A 161 16.41 -0.26 -7.31
C MET A 161 16.77 -1.40 -8.28
N ARG A 162 15.77 -1.95 -8.97
CA ARG A 162 15.91 -3.12 -9.86
C ARG A 162 16.91 -2.93 -11.00
N HIS A 163 17.04 -1.69 -11.48
CA HIS A 163 17.95 -1.34 -12.58
C HIS A 163 19.39 -1.13 -12.11
N ALA A 164 19.63 -1.01 -10.79
CA ALA A 164 20.95 -0.86 -10.20
C ALA A 164 21.55 -2.23 -9.79
N ASP A 165 22.86 -2.27 -9.61
CA ASP A 165 23.57 -3.47 -9.17
C ASP A 165 23.99 -3.37 -7.69
N ARG A 166 23.14 -2.75 -6.85
CA ARG A 166 23.43 -2.49 -5.43
C ARG A 166 22.58 -3.31 -4.46
N ALA A 167 21.75 -4.24 -4.95
CA ALA A 167 20.82 -4.98 -4.10
C ALA A 167 21.49 -5.68 -2.91
N GLN A 168 22.68 -6.26 -3.08
CA GLN A 168 23.41 -6.89 -1.98
C GLN A 168 23.84 -5.86 -0.93
N GLU A 169 24.33 -4.70 -1.32
CA GLU A 169 24.74 -3.62 -0.40
C GLU A 169 23.55 -3.09 0.39
N ILE A 170 22.40 -2.91 -0.28
CA ILE A 170 21.15 -2.46 0.36
C ILE A 170 20.57 -3.54 1.28
N ALA A 171 20.67 -4.82 0.92
CA ALA A 171 20.29 -5.93 1.80
C ALA A 171 21.15 -5.97 3.07
N GLU A 172 22.45 -5.77 2.95
CA GLU A 172 23.37 -5.68 4.09
C GLU A 172 23.06 -4.48 4.99
N LEU A 173 22.71 -3.34 4.39
CA LEU A 173 22.22 -2.16 5.10
C LEU A 173 20.96 -2.48 5.91
N ALA A 174 19.96 -3.12 5.28
CA ALA A 174 18.71 -3.49 5.94
C ALA A 174 18.94 -4.38 7.16
N VAL A 175 19.81 -5.40 7.03
CA VAL A 175 20.15 -6.29 8.15
C VAL A 175 20.89 -5.54 9.27
N ARG A 176 21.81 -4.60 8.94
CA ARG A 176 22.51 -3.78 9.96
C ARG A 176 21.55 -2.93 10.78
N HIS A 177 20.51 -2.39 10.15
CA HIS A 177 19.55 -1.48 10.80
C HIS A 177 18.29 -2.18 11.33
N ARG A 178 18.22 -3.53 11.30
CA ARG A 178 17.05 -4.28 11.83
C ARG A 178 16.69 -3.90 13.26
N ALA A 179 17.65 -3.74 14.15
CA ALA A 179 17.42 -3.34 15.53
C ALA A 179 17.10 -1.83 15.69
N ALA A 180 17.16 -1.08 14.59
CA ALA A 180 16.98 0.35 14.52
C ALA A 180 15.81 0.74 13.57
N GLY A 181 14.79 -0.10 13.50
CA GLY A 181 13.53 0.25 12.82
C GLY A 181 13.36 -0.28 11.39
N VAL A 182 14.37 -0.96 10.82
CA VAL A 182 14.21 -1.64 9.52
C VAL A 182 13.55 -3.00 9.73
N VAL A 183 12.36 -3.19 9.17
CA VAL A 183 11.55 -4.40 9.34
C VAL A 183 11.65 -5.37 8.18
N GLY A 184 12.07 -4.92 6.99
CA GLY A 184 12.17 -5.78 5.82
C GLY A 184 12.92 -5.16 4.65
N PHE A 185 12.93 -5.89 3.54
CA PHE A 185 13.59 -5.53 2.29
C PHE A 185 12.63 -5.66 1.12
N ASP A 186 12.83 -4.82 0.09
CA ASP A 186 12.05 -4.81 -1.15
C ASP A 186 12.94 -4.52 -2.37
N ILE A 187 12.43 -4.75 -3.57
CA ILE A 187 13.00 -4.25 -4.83
C ILE A 187 11.91 -3.51 -5.60
N ALA A 188 12.23 -2.32 -6.11
CA ALA A 188 11.29 -1.47 -6.85
C ALA A 188 11.90 -0.85 -8.12
N GLY A 189 11.11 -0.10 -8.86
CA GLY A 189 11.45 0.49 -10.15
C GLY A 189 10.95 -0.36 -11.31
N ALA A 190 11.41 -0.08 -12.54
CA ALA A 190 10.92 -0.72 -13.75
C ALA A 190 10.95 -2.26 -13.64
N GLU A 191 9.78 -2.90 -13.69
CA GLU A 191 9.62 -4.34 -13.53
C GLU A 191 10.03 -5.09 -14.81
N ALA A 192 9.49 -4.66 -15.95
CA ALA A 192 9.77 -5.29 -17.24
C ALA A 192 11.26 -5.22 -17.60
N GLY A 193 11.86 -6.38 -17.87
CA GLY A 193 13.28 -6.52 -18.17
C GLY A 193 14.21 -6.59 -16.95
N PHE A 194 13.69 -6.45 -15.75
CA PHE A 194 14.44 -6.50 -14.48
C PHE A 194 13.83 -7.51 -13.49
N PRO A 195 13.77 -8.80 -13.82
CA PRO A 195 13.11 -9.80 -13.00
C PRO A 195 13.81 -9.99 -11.63
N PRO A 196 13.08 -10.41 -10.59
CA PRO A 196 13.65 -10.71 -9.26
C PRO A 196 14.81 -11.69 -9.30
N SER A 197 14.85 -12.62 -10.25
CA SER A 197 15.94 -13.59 -10.43
C SER A 197 17.34 -12.96 -10.58
N ARG A 198 17.43 -11.70 -11.00
CA ARG A 198 18.71 -10.95 -11.05
C ARG A 198 19.38 -10.89 -9.68
N PHE A 199 18.62 -10.96 -8.61
CA PHE A 199 19.09 -10.80 -7.23
C PHE A 199 18.88 -12.06 -6.39
N ALA A 200 18.78 -13.25 -7.02
CA ALA A 200 18.51 -14.52 -6.34
C ALA A 200 19.51 -14.83 -5.21
N ASP A 201 20.81 -14.49 -5.41
CA ASP A 201 21.84 -14.67 -4.39
C ASP A 201 21.60 -13.74 -3.19
N THR A 202 21.22 -12.49 -3.43
CA THR A 202 20.86 -11.51 -2.39
C THR A 202 19.66 -11.97 -1.59
N PHE A 203 18.59 -12.44 -2.23
CA PHE A 203 17.42 -12.98 -1.54
C PHE A 203 17.74 -14.24 -0.74
N THR A 204 18.63 -15.10 -1.26
CA THR A 204 19.13 -16.25 -0.51
C THR A 204 19.90 -15.82 0.73
N TRP A 205 20.70 -14.76 0.61
CA TRP A 205 21.45 -14.19 1.73
C TRP A 205 20.51 -13.55 2.78
N LEU A 206 19.48 -12.79 2.34
CA LEU A 206 18.45 -12.23 3.23
C LEU A 206 17.70 -13.31 4.01
N ALA A 207 17.31 -14.39 3.33
CA ALA A 207 16.66 -15.53 3.97
C ALA A 207 17.56 -16.20 5.04
N ALA A 208 18.86 -16.30 4.77
CA ALA A 208 19.83 -16.83 5.74
C ALA A 208 20.02 -15.90 6.97
N HIS A 209 19.68 -14.61 6.83
CA HIS A 209 19.70 -13.63 7.92
C HIS A 209 18.32 -13.40 8.54
N HIS A 210 17.29 -14.14 8.13
CA HIS A 210 15.91 -14.04 8.61
C HIS A 210 15.34 -12.62 8.51
N LEU A 211 15.67 -11.88 7.44
CA LEU A 211 15.04 -10.60 7.14
C LEU A 211 13.86 -10.85 6.20
N PRO A 212 12.63 -10.41 6.55
CA PRO A 212 11.47 -10.55 5.68
C PRO A 212 11.64 -9.77 4.37
N VAL A 213 11.01 -10.29 3.31
CA VAL A 213 11.06 -9.70 1.98
C VAL A 213 9.67 -9.57 1.41
N THR A 214 9.33 -8.38 0.94
CA THR A 214 8.28 -8.16 -0.05
C THR A 214 8.92 -7.90 -1.41
N VAL A 215 8.21 -8.10 -2.51
CA VAL A 215 8.76 -7.89 -3.84
C VAL A 215 7.67 -7.29 -4.73
N HIS A 216 7.92 -6.10 -5.30
CA HIS A 216 7.06 -5.59 -6.37
C HIS A 216 7.04 -6.59 -7.53
N ALA A 217 5.89 -7.15 -7.84
CA ALA A 217 5.71 -8.11 -8.92
C ALA A 217 4.25 -8.19 -9.38
N GLY A 218 4.03 -8.30 -10.67
CA GLY A 218 2.69 -8.34 -11.24
C GLY A 218 2.00 -6.99 -11.27
N GLU A 219 2.76 -5.93 -11.49
CA GLU A 219 2.33 -4.58 -11.82
C GLU A 219 2.72 -4.23 -13.26
N GLY A 220 3.98 -3.93 -13.49
CA GLY A 220 4.52 -3.58 -14.81
C GLY A 220 4.93 -4.77 -15.67
N ASP A 221 4.94 -5.99 -15.13
CA ASP A 221 5.20 -7.25 -15.83
C ASP A 221 4.20 -8.31 -15.36
N GLY A 222 4.09 -9.41 -16.12
CA GLY A 222 3.08 -10.43 -15.92
C GLY A 222 3.47 -11.55 -14.95
N LEU A 223 2.83 -12.68 -15.14
CA LEU A 223 2.90 -13.85 -14.26
C LEU A 223 4.33 -14.39 -14.06
N ASP A 224 5.22 -14.24 -15.05
CA ASP A 224 6.62 -14.70 -14.93
C ASP A 224 7.38 -13.88 -13.87
N SER A 225 7.09 -12.58 -13.72
CA SER A 225 7.64 -11.76 -12.65
C SER A 225 7.11 -12.20 -11.29
N VAL A 226 5.82 -12.48 -11.17
CA VAL A 226 5.21 -13.03 -9.95
C VAL A 226 5.88 -14.34 -9.55
N ARG A 227 6.05 -15.28 -10.50
CA ARG A 227 6.75 -16.55 -10.24
C ARG A 227 8.18 -16.34 -9.79
N SER A 228 8.91 -15.43 -10.42
CA SER A 228 10.29 -15.12 -10.03
C SER A 228 10.35 -14.47 -8.64
N ALA A 229 9.38 -13.61 -8.27
CA ALA A 229 9.29 -13.05 -6.93
C ALA A 229 9.11 -14.14 -5.86
N LEU A 230 8.30 -15.14 -6.13
CA LEU A 230 8.03 -16.27 -5.23
C LEU A 230 9.22 -17.23 -5.13
N VAL A 231 9.83 -17.60 -6.26
CA VAL A 231 10.86 -18.66 -6.33
C VAL A 231 12.24 -18.10 -6.05
N ASP A 232 12.64 -17.07 -6.78
CA ASP A 232 13.96 -16.46 -6.69
C ASP A 232 14.01 -15.39 -5.58
N GLY A 233 12.95 -14.56 -5.51
CA GLY A 233 12.79 -13.49 -4.51
C GLY A 233 12.44 -13.99 -3.12
N ARG A 234 11.91 -15.21 -2.98
CA ARG A 234 11.43 -15.78 -1.70
C ARG A 234 10.46 -14.84 -0.98
N ALA A 235 9.66 -14.12 -1.75
CA ALA A 235 8.74 -13.12 -1.26
C ALA A 235 7.74 -13.73 -0.26
N LEU A 236 7.59 -13.08 0.88
CA LEU A 236 6.55 -13.37 1.87
C LEU A 236 5.27 -12.60 1.56
N ARG A 237 5.41 -11.48 0.82
CA ARG A 237 4.32 -10.68 0.26
C ARG A 237 4.68 -10.26 -1.15
N LEU A 238 3.69 -9.96 -1.96
CA LEU A 238 3.85 -9.41 -3.31
C LEU A 238 3.38 -7.96 -3.33
N GLY A 239 4.26 -7.02 -3.66
CA GLY A 239 3.88 -5.66 -3.97
C GLY A 239 3.00 -5.66 -5.21
N HIS A 240 1.80 -5.12 -5.11
CA HIS A 240 0.68 -5.21 -6.05
C HIS A 240 0.15 -6.62 -6.27
N GLY A 241 0.81 -7.43 -7.05
CA GLY A 241 0.41 -8.81 -7.37
C GLY A 241 -0.85 -8.92 -8.23
N VAL A 242 -1.39 -7.82 -8.74
CA VAL A 242 -2.72 -7.77 -9.40
C VAL A 242 -2.79 -8.57 -10.68
N ARG A 243 -1.68 -8.70 -11.41
CA ARG A 243 -1.61 -9.51 -12.63
C ARG A 243 -1.61 -11.02 -12.38
N LEU A 244 -1.63 -11.45 -11.11
CA LEU A 244 -1.95 -12.83 -10.75
C LEU A 244 -3.32 -13.26 -11.29
N ALA A 245 -4.24 -12.31 -11.49
CA ALA A 245 -5.53 -12.55 -12.14
C ALA A 245 -5.41 -13.15 -13.55
N GLU A 246 -4.27 -13.01 -14.22
CA GLU A 246 -4.00 -13.64 -15.53
C GLU A 246 -3.89 -15.18 -15.44
N ASP A 247 -3.66 -15.72 -14.24
CA ASP A 247 -3.61 -17.16 -13.96
C ASP A 247 -4.95 -17.70 -13.41
N ILE A 248 -6.03 -16.91 -13.57
CA ILE A 248 -7.38 -17.25 -13.12
C ILE A 248 -8.32 -17.19 -14.31
N SER A 249 -9.08 -18.25 -14.56
CA SER A 249 -10.14 -18.24 -15.55
C SER A 249 -11.51 -18.39 -14.88
N VAL A 250 -12.50 -17.62 -15.34
CA VAL A 250 -13.87 -17.67 -14.87
C VAL A 250 -14.79 -17.91 -16.06
N GLU A 251 -15.47 -19.05 -16.07
CA GLU A 251 -16.48 -19.39 -17.06
C GLU A 251 -17.86 -19.24 -16.44
N TYR A 252 -18.63 -18.25 -16.92
CA TYR A 252 -19.99 -18.00 -16.43
C TYR A 252 -21.01 -18.89 -17.14
N GLY A 253 -22.00 -19.39 -16.39
CA GLY A 253 -22.98 -20.35 -16.88
C GLY A 253 -22.34 -21.75 -17.09
N GLY A 254 -23.02 -22.63 -17.81
CA GLY A 254 -22.57 -23.99 -18.03
C GLY A 254 -23.24 -25.01 -17.13
N VAL A 255 -22.57 -26.12 -16.86
CA VAL A 255 -23.05 -27.18 -15.96
C VAL A 255 -21.99 -27.49 -14.92
N ASP A 256 -22.41 -27.70 -13.68
CA ASP A 256 -21.51 -28.10 -12.61
C ASP A 256 -21.03 -29.57 -12.74
N GLU A 257 -20.23 -30.04 -11.78
CA GLU A 257 -19.71 -31.41 -11.76
C GLU A 257 -20.81 -32.46 -11.67
N ASP A 258 -21.97 -32.10 -11.12
CA ASP A 258 -23.15 -32.98 -10.98
C ASP A 258 -24.07 -32.91 -12.21
N GLY A 259 -23.76 -32.04 -13.19
CA GLY A 259 -24.50 -31.85 -14.43
C GLY A 259 -25.71 -30.93 -14.30
N GLU A 260 -25.82 -30.14 -13.23
CA GLU A 260 -26.86 -29.13 -13.06
C GLU A 260 -26.49 -27.83 -13.83
N GLN A 261 -27.48 -27.25 -14.47
CA GLN A 261 -27.29 -25.99 -15.21
C GLN A 261 -27.05 -24.84 -14.23
N LEU A 262 -25.88 -24.20 -14.32
CA LEU A 262 -25.59 -22.97 -13.60
C LEU A 262 -26.35 -21.80 -14.21
N ASP A 263 -26.77 -20.85 -13.38
CA ASP A 263 -27.33 -19.60 -13.89
C ASP A 263 -26.23 -18.71 -14.52
N GLU A 264 -26.65 -17.64 -15.22
CA GLU A 264 -25.72 -16.75 -15.92
C GLU A 264 -24.82 -15.94 -14.97
N LEU A 265 -25.09 -15.94 -13.66
CA LEU A 265 -24.33 -15.24 -12.63
C LEU A 265 -23.39 -16.16 -11.87
N THR A 266 -23.58 -17.47 -12.01
CA THR A 266 -22.70 -18.48 -11.35
C THR A 266 -21.56 -18.83 -12.29
N GLY A 267 -20.31 -18.69 -11.83
CA GLY A 267 -19.12 -19.01 -12.60
C GLY A 267 -18.39 -20.23 -12.06
N LEU A 268 -17.82 -21.00 -12.98
CA LEU A 268 -16.80 -22.00 -12.66
C LEU A 268 -15.44 -21.31 -12.68
N VAL A 269 -14.68 -21.45 -11.61
CA VAL A 269 -13.36 -20.83 -11.48
C VAL A 269 -12.29 -21.91 -11.56
N ASP A 270 -11.31 -21.70 -12.44
CA ASP A 270 -10.09 -22.49 -12.50
C ASP A 270 -8.88 -21.62 -12.17
N LEU A 271 -8.07 -22.07 -11.23
CA LEU A 271 -6.85 -21.39 -10.80
C LEU A 271 -5.65 -22.11 -11.41
N GLY A 272 -4.81 -21.36 -12.10
CA GLY A 272 -3.51 -21.85 -12.50
C GLY A 272 -2.59 -22.13 -11.31
N GLU A 273 -1.45 -22.78 -11.57
CA GLU A 273 -0.53 -23.26 -10.53
C GLU A 273 -0.02 -22.13 -9.60
N THR A 274 0.23 -20.95 -10.16
CA THR A 274 0.77 -19.81 -9.40
C THR A 274 -0.31 -19.18 -8.53
N ALA A 275 -1.51 -18.96 -9.09
CA ALA A 275 -2.64 -18.42 -8.35
C ALA A 275 -3.05 -19.36 -7.21
N ALA A 276 -3.17 -20.65 -7.48
CA ALA A 276 -3.46 -21.66 -6.47
C ALA A 276 -2.39 -21.66 -5.35
N TRP A 277 -1.10 -21.60 -5.72
CA TRP A 277 -0.01 -21.54 -4.74
C TRP A 277 -0.10 -20.32 -3.83
N VAL A 278 -0.29 -19.13 -4.40
CA VAL A 278 -0.40 -17.86 -3.65
C VAL A 278 -1.57 -17.90 -2.69
N ARG A 279 -2.76 -18.31 -3.18
CA ARG A 279 -3.97 -18.42 -2.36
C ARG A 279 -3.80 -19.45 -1.23
N ASP A 280 -3.37 -20.67 -1.55
CA ASP A 280 -3.30 -21.77 -0.57
C ASP A 280 -2.21 -21.56 0.49
N ARG A 281 -1.21 -20.72 0.21
CA ARG A 281 -0.17 -20.30 1.16
C ARG A 281 -0.49 -18.97 1.83
N GLN A 282 -1.59 -18.34 1.45
CA GLN A 282 -2.00 -17.05 2.00
C GLN A 282 -0.88 -16.00 1.90
N ILE A 283 -0.15 -16.01 0.76
CA ILE A 283 0.85 -14.98 0.46
C ILE A 283 0.10 -13.69 0.18
N ALA A 284 0.36 -12.65 0.96
CA ALA A 284 -0.38 -11.42 0.87
C ALA A 284 -0.06 -10.65 -0.42
N LEU A 285 -1.10 -10.09 -1.03
CA LEU A 285 -1.04 -9.17 -2.16
C LEU A 285 -1.24 -7.74 -1.63
N GLU A 286 -0.23 -6.90 -1.79
CA GLU A 286 -0.27 -5.49 -1.37
C GLU A 286 -0.89 -4.66 -2.50
N VAL A 287 -2.20 -4.76 -2.67
CA VAL A 287 -2.93 -4.13 -3.78
C VAL A 287 -3.08 -2.63 -3.54
N CYS A 288 -2.86 -1.84 -4.59
CA CYS A 288 -2.93 -0.37 -4.58
C CYS A 288 -3.91 0.07 -5.68
N PRO A 289 -5.23 0.10 -5.42
CA PRO A 289 -6.25 0.21 -6.45
C PRO A 289 -6.08 1.40 -7.40
N SER A 290 -5.93 2.60 -6.87
CA SER A 290 -5.75 3.83 -7.66
C SER A 290 -4.44 3.82 -8.45
N SER A 291 -3.33 3.44 -7.82
CA SER A 291 -2.03 3.34 -8.48
C SER A 291 -2.03 2.30 -9.61
N ASN A 292 -2.68 1.16 -9.43
CA ASN A 292 -2.74 0.10 -10.44
C ASN A 292 -3.45 0.54 -11.74
N LEU A 293 -4.40 1.47 -11.65
CA LEU A 293 -5.01 2.10 -12.83
C LEU A 293 -4.05 3.11 -13.48
N GLN A 294 -3.35 3.91 -12.67
CA GLN A 294 -2.45 4.96 -13.16
C GLN A 294 -1.20 4.39 -13.83
N THR A 295 -0.63 3.31 -13.29
CA THR A 295 0.56 2.64 -13.83
C THR A 295 0.26 1.72 -15.01
N GLY A 296 -1.03 1.43 -15.26
CA GLY A 296 -1.47 0.53 -16.32
C GLY A 296 -1.30 -0.95 -15.97
N ALA A 297 -1.11 -1.29 -14.69
CA ALA A 297 -1.18 -2.67 -14.20
C ALA A 297 -2.55 -3.28 -14.45
N VAL A 298 -3.57 -2.43 -14.41
CA VAL A 298 -4.97 -2.72 -14.76
C VAL A 298 -5.40 -1.76 -15.86
N ASP A 299 -6.26 -2.24 -16.78
CA ASP A 299 -6.77 -1.41 -17.88
C ASP A 299 -7.57 -0.21 -17.33
N ALA A 300 -7.03 0.97 -17.49
CA ALA A 300 -7.67 2.22 -17.05
C ALA A 300 -9.04 2.45 -17.72
N ALA A 301 -9.27 1.91 -18.92
CA ALA A 301 -10.57 2.03 -19.59
C ALA A 301 -11.68 1.21 -18.90
N ALA A 302 -11.32 0.18 -18.16
CA ALA A 302 -12.26 -0.59 -17.33
C ALA A 302 -12.60 0.10 -16.01
N GLY A 303 -11.80 1.08 -15.61
CA GLY A 303 -11.91 1.78 -14.33
C GLY A 303 -11.77 0.84 -13.14
N ILE A 304 -12.08 1.36 -11.95
CA ILE A 304 -11.98 0.56 -10.71
C ILE A 304 -12.95 -0.63 -10.71
N ALA A 305 -14.08 -0.55 -11.37
CA ALA A 305 -15.04 -1.66 -11.48
C ALA A 305 -14.48 -2.86 -12.26
N GLY A 306 -13.47 -2.65 -13.11
CA GLY A 306 -12.74 -3.73 -13.80
C GLY A 306 -11.47 -4.17 -13.09
N HIS A 307 -11.15 -3.60 -11.93
CA HIS A 307 -9.98 -3.98 -11.15
C HIS A 307 -10.15 -5.39 -10.57
N PRO A 308 -9.12 -6.28 -10.65
CA PRO A 308 -9.25 -7.67 -10.20
C PRO A 308 -9.33 -7.84 -8.68
N ILE A 309 -9.26 -6.77 -7.88
CA ILE A 309 -9.25 -6.85 -6.42
C ILE A 309 -10.47 -7.60 -5.89
N ASP A 310 -11.67 -7.31 -6.39
CA ASP A 310 -12.89 -7.97 -5.92
C ASP A 310 -12.86 -9.48 -6.23
N LEU A 311 -12.45 -9.86 -7.44
CA LEU A 311 -12.26 -11.27 -7.80
C LEU A 311 -11.28 -11.97 -6.85
N LEU A 312 -10.14 -11.34 -6.55
CA LEU A 312 -9.13 -11.90 -5.65
C LEU A 312 -9.67 -12.07 -4.23
N VAL A 313 -10.39 -11.07 -3.71
CA VAL A 313 -11.04 -11.13 -2.39
C VAL A 313 -12.08 -12.25 -2.35
N GLN A 314 -12.97 -12.32 -3.33
CA GLN A 314 -14.03 -13.33 -3.43
C GLN A 314 -13.48 -14.76 -3.52
N LEU A 315 -12.32 -14.94 -4.13
CA LEU A 315 -11.64 -16.23 -4.23
C LEU A 315 -10.80 -16.59 -3.00
N GLY A 316 -10.78 -15.76 -1.98
CA GLY A 316 -10.11 -16.02 -0.70
C GLY A 316 -8.59 -15.81 -0.75
N PHE A 317 -8.08 -14.97 -1.64
CA PHE A 317 -6.69 -14.50 -1.55
C PHE A 317 -6.54 -13.56 -0.36
N ARG A 318 -5.34 -13.53 0.23
CA ARG A 318 -5.01 -12.55 1.26
C ARG A 318 -4.68 -11.22 0.58
N VAL A 319 -5.67 -10.37 0.41
CA VAL A 319 -5.53 -9.03 -0.16
C VAL A 319 -5.39 -8.01 0.96
N THR A 320 -4.45 -7.08 0.82
CA THR A 320 -4.36 -5.85 1.61
C THR A 320 -4.54 -4.65 0.70
N VAL A 321 -5.09 -3.55 1.22
CA VAL A 321 -5.32 -2.31 0.48
C VAL A 321 -4.28 -1.28 0.91
N ASN A 322 -3.69 -0.58 -0.04
CA ASN A 322 -2.59 0.36 0.20
C ASN A 322 -2.64 1.51 -0.80
N THR A 323 -1.91 2.57 -0.50
CA THR A 323 -1.88 3.81 -1.28
C THR A 323 -0.80 3.88 -2.34
N ASP A 324 0.29 3.11 -2.18
CA ASP A 324 1.51 3.16 -2.98
C ASP A 324 2.21 4.54 -2.91
N ASN A 325 1.67 5.55 -3.58
CA ASN A 325 2.27 6.88 -3.71
C ASN A 325 1.21 7.97 -3.48
N ARG A 326 0.97 8.35 -2.22
CA ARG A 326 -0.11 9.27 -1.81
C ARG A 326 -0.07 10.63 -2.54
N LEU A 327 1.11 11.20 -2.72
CA LEU A 327 1.27 12.46 -3.47
C LEU A 327 0.89 12.30 -4.94
N VAL A 328 1.29 11.20 -5.56
CA VAL A 328 1.13 10.97 -7.00
C VAL A 328 -0.31 10.59 -7.33
N SER A 329 -0.91 9.75 -6.51
CA SER A 329 -2.28 9.26 -6.68
C SER A 329 -3.33 10.20 -6.08
N ASP A 330 -2.91 11.17 -5.25
CA ASP A 330 -3.77 12.09 -4.50
C ASP A 330 -4.82 11.33 -3.68
N VAL A 331 -4.37 10.33 -2.91
CA VAL A 331 -5.22 9.45 -2.10
C VAL A 331 -4.64 9.21 -0.71
N SER A 332 -5.51 9.00 0.26
CA SER A 332 -5.23 8.39 1.56
C SER A 332 -5.65 6.92 1.57
N LEU A 333 -5.30 6.16 2.60
CA LEU A 333 -5.81 4.80 2.78
C LEU A 333 -7.32 4.79 3.00
N THR A 334 -7.84 5.81 3.66
CA THR A 334 -9.29 6.02 3.81
C THR A 334 -9.98 6.18 2.46
N ASP A 335 -9.40 6.95 1.52
CA ASP A 335 -9.97 7.15 0.18
C ASP A 335 -10.01 5.83 -0.61
N GLU A 336 -8.97 5.00 -0.51
CA GLU A 336 -8.95 3.68 -1.14
C GLU A 336 -10.03 2.75 -0.56
N LEU A 337 -10.29 2.81 0.75
CA LEU A 337 -11.35 2.03 1.37
C LEU A 337 -12.75 2.52 0.94
N TYR A 338 -12.98 3.83 0.88
CA TYR A 338 -14.23 4.38 0.34
C TYR A 338 -14.42 3.99 -1.12
N LEU A 339 -13.37 4.06 -1.93
CA LEU A 339 -13.41 3.66 -3.34
C LEU A 339 -13.90 2.21 -3.52
N LEU A 340 -13.45 1.30 -2.67
CA LEU A 340 -13.89 -0.10 -2.69
C LEU A 340 -15.34 -0.24 -2.22
N ALA A 341 -15.74 0.47 -1.16
CA ALA A 341 -17.11 0.46 -0.66
C ALA A 341 -18.10 1.01 -1.70
N GLU A 342 -17.77 2.12 -2.37
CA GLU A 342 -18.59 2.72 -3.42
C GLU A 342 -18.69 1.82 -4.66
N THR A 343 -17.57 1.22 -5.08
CA THR A 343 -17.52 0.49 -6.34
C THR A 343 -18.07 -0.92 -6.24
N PHE A 344 -17.69 -1.65 -5.19
CA PHE A 344 -18.02 -3.07 -5.03
C PHE A 344 -19.06 -3.33 -3.95
N GLY A 345 -19.47 -2.31 -3.21
CA GLY A 345 -20.48 -2.43 -2.16
C GLY A 345 -19.94 -3.13 -0.90
N TYR A 346 -18.64 -3.06 -0.63
CA TYR A 346 -18.06 -3.68 0.55
C TYR A 346 -18.66 -3.10 1.83
N SER A 347 -19.02 -4.00 2.74
CA SER A 347 -19.48 -3.68 4.09
C SER A 347 -18.30 -3.31 5.00
N LEU A 348 -18.60 -2.70 6.15
CA LEU A 348 -17.59 -2.44 7.19
C LEU A 348 -16.86 -3.71 7.63
N SER A 349 -17.54 -4.86 7.65
CA SER A 349 -16.92 -6.15 8.01
C SER A 349 -15.92 -6.61 6.94
N GLU A 350 -16.24 -6.47 5.66
CA GLU A 350 -15.32 -6.82 4.58
C GLU A 350 -14.12 -5.87 4.53
N LEU A 351 -14.33 -4.56 4.80
CA LEU A 351 -13.21 -3.61 4.94
C LEU A 351 -12.33 -3.95 6.15
N LEU A 352 -12.91 -4.37 7.28
CA LEU A 352 -12.16 -4.85 8.43
C LEU A 352 -11.33 -6.10 8.08
N ASP A 353 -11.90 -7.04 7.32
CA ASP A 353 -11.18 -8.25 6.90
C ASP A 353 -9.91 -7.91 6.08
N LEU A 354 -9.98 -6.87 5.22
CA LEU A 354 -8.81 -6.36 4.49
C LEU A 354 -7.75 -5.78 5.44
N GLN A 355 -8.17 -5.07 6.49
CA GLN A 355 -7.26 -4.54 7.50
C GLN A 355 -6.65 -5.65 8.38
N LEU A 356 -7.43 -6.68 8.73
CA LEU A 356 -6.92 -7.86 9.44
C LEU A 356 -5.92 -8.65 8.59
N ASN A 357 -6.16 -8.78 7.28
CA ASN A 357 -5.19 -9.33 6.35
C ASN A 357 -3.86 -8.57 6.38
N ALA A 358 -3.93 -7.23 6.44
CA ALA A 358 -2.75 -6.38 6.54
C ALA A 358 -2.02 -6.56 7.88
N ALA A 359 -2.74 -6.63 9.00
CA ALA A 359 -2.17 -6.89 10.32
C ALA A 359 -1.43 -8.24 10.36
N GLU A 360 -2.06 -9.31 9.84
CA GLU A 360 -1.43 -10.64 9.77
C GLU A 360 -0.22 -10.72 8.84
N ALA A 361 -0.20 -9.90 7.78
CA ALA A 361 0.89 -9.85 6.82
C ALA A 361 2.05 -8.93 7.25
N ALA A 362 1.88 -8.10 8.27
CA ALA A 362 2.88 -7.15 8.76
C ALA A 362 4.18 -7.84 9.18
N PHE A 363 5.33 -7.20 8.91
CA PHE A 363 6.64 -7.73 9.29
C PHE A 363 6.94 -7.46 10.78
N LEU A 364 6.05 -7.96 11.60
CA LEU A 364 6.06 -7.92 13.06
C LEU A 364 6.18 -9.33 13.65
N SER A 365 6.47 -9.44 14.94
CA SER A 365 6.34 -10.71 15.68
C SER A 365 4.88 -11.18 15.72
N VAL A 366 4.66 -12.46 16.05
CA VAL A 366 3.30 -12.99 16.16
C VAL A 366 2.51 -12.22 17.22
N ASP A 367 3.09 -12.03 18.41
CA ASP A 367 2.44 -11.33 19.53
C ASP A 367 2.04 -9.89 19.11
N GLU A 368 2.92 -9.18 18.41
CA GLU A 368 2.65 -7.81 17.94
C GLU A 368 1.55 -7.75 16.86
N ARG A 369 1.44 -8.79 16.02
CA ARG A 369 0.34 -8.88 15.04
C ARG A 369 -1.00 -9.20 15.71
N GLU A 370 -0.98 -10.01 16.77
CA GLU A 370 -2.17 -10.30 17.59
C GLU A 370 -2.65 -9.02 18.29
N ASP A 371 -1.75 -8.25 18.93
CA ASP A 371 -2.06 -6.94 19.51
C ASP A 371 -2.67 -5.98 18.48
N LEU A 372 -2.10 -5.95 17.26
CA LEU A 372 -2.58 -5.10 16.18
C LEU A 372 -3.99 -5.52 15.71
N ALA A 373 -4.24 -6.82 15.59
CA ALA A 373 -5.57 -7.34 15.25
C ALA A 373 -6.60 -7.00 16.34
N GLU A 374 -6.23 -7.07 17.63
CA GLU A 374 -7.10 -6.66 18.74
C GLU A 374 -7.49 -5.18 18.65
N ILE A 375 -6.55 -4.28 18.31
CA ILE A 375 -6.82 -2.84 18.10
C ILE A 375 -7.83 -2.64 16.96
N LEU A 376 -7.63 -3.34 15.83
CA LEU A 376 -8.53 -3.26 14.68
C LEU A 376 -9.93 -3.75 15.04
N VAL A 377 -10.04 -4.95 15.63
CA VAL A 377 -11.34 -5.54 16.01
C VAL A 377 -12.08 -4.66 17.02
N ALA A 378 -11.36 -4.05 17.98
CA ALA A 378 -11.98 -3.17 18.95
C ALA A 378 -12.54 -1.90 18.28
N GLY A 379 -11.73 -1.20 17.47
CA GLY A 379 -12.15 0.07 16.85
C GLY A 379 -13.27 -0.11 15.80
N TRP A 380 -13.14 -1.09 14.92
CA TRP A 380 -14.17 -1.38 13.90
C TRP A 380 -15.42 -2.03 14.50
N GLY A 381 -15.24 -2.90 15.51
CA GLY A 381 -16.34 -3.64 16.13
C GLY A 381 -17.36 -2.73 16.82
N GLU A 382 -16.91 -1.63 17.42
CA GLU A 382 -17.79 -0.63 18.03
C GLU A 382 -18.74 -0.01 16.99
N VAL A 383 -18.25 0.29 15.79
CA VAL A 383 -19.03 0.87 14.70
C VAL A 383 -19.92 -0.18 14.03
N ILE A 384 -19.37 -1.37 13.76
CA ILE A 384 -20.13 -2.49 13.13
C ILE A 384 -21.32 -2.91 14.00
N SER A 385 -21.15 -2.93 15.34
CA SER A 385 -22.23 -3.31 16.26
C SER A 385 -23.28 -2.21 16.45
N GLY A 386 -23.01 -0.99 16.00
CA GLY A 386 -23.86 0.17 16.24
C GLY A 386 -23.82 0.69 17.70
N ASP A 387 -22.86 0.21 18.51
CA ASP A 387 -22.69 0.65 19.91
C ASP A 387 -21.92 1.98 20.00
N ALA A 388 -21.11 2.32 19.00
CA ALA A 388 -20.49 3.63 18.87
C ALA A 388 -21.39 4.53 18.00
N VAL A 389 -21.81 5.65 18.55
CA VAL A 389 -22.26 6.81 17.77
C VAL A 389 -20.97 7.47 17.27
N GLY A 390 -20.37 6.89 16.23
CA GLY A 390 -19.31 7.58 15.49
C GLY A 390 -19.85 8.92 14.97
N PRO A 391 -19.01 9.92 14.69
CA PRO A 391 -19.48 11.15 14.07
C PRO A 391 -20.14 10.77 12.73
N VAL A 392 -21.47 10.86 12.69
CA VAL A 392 -22.24 10.77 11.45
C VAL A 392 -21.80 11.96 10.61
N LEU A 393 -21.43 11.75 9.37
CA LEU A 393 -21.18 12.85 8.44
C LEU A 393 -22.48 13.67 8.36
N GLU A 394 -22.49 14.86 8.96
CA GLU A 394 -23.60 15.80 8.77
C GLU A 394 -23.56 16.21 7.29
N GLU A 395 -24.63 15.87 6.55
CA GLU A 395 -24.86 16.45 5.23
C GLU A 395 -24.77 17.98 5.38
N LEU A 396 -23.78 18.58 4.74
CA LEU A 396 -23.74 20.02 4.57
C LEU A 396 -24.96 20.37 3.69
N ASP A 397 -26.03 20.78 4.31
CA ASP A 397 -27.15 21.41 3.62
C ASP A 397 -26.58 22.59 2.82
N ASP A 398 -26.57 22.44 1.50
CA ASP A 398 -26.39 23.57 0.58
C ASP A 398 -27.50 24.58 0.87
N GLU A 399 -27.26 25.52 1.79
CA GLU A 399 -28.14 26.67 1.94
C GLU A 399 -28.06 27.49 0.65
N ASP A 400 -29.16 27.40 -0.09
CA ASP A 400 -29.46 28.24 -1.24
C ASP A 400 -29.07 29.70 -1.03
N GLU A 401 -28.07 30.16 -1.78
CA GLU A 401 -27.90 31.58 -2.05
C GLU A 401 -29.00 32.01 -3.04
N ASP A 402 -30.17 32.39 -2.51
CA ASP A 402 -31.12 33.27 -3.17
C ASP A 402 -31.34 34.47 -2.25
N ASP A 403 -30.59 35.59 -2.51
CA ASP A 403 -31.10 36.96 -2.54
C ASP A 403 -30.04 37.94 -3.09
#